data_5b57f1fed1a30b56075f0e797d9843db
#
_entry.id   5b57f1fed1a30b56075f0e797d9843db
#
_cell.length_a   1.000
_cell.length_b   1.000
_cell.length_c   1.000
_cell.angle_alpha   90.00
_cell.angle_beta   90.00
_cell.angle_gamma   90.00
#
_symmetry.space_group_name_H-M   'P 1'
#
loop_
_entity.id
_entity.type
_entity.pdbx_description
1 polymer ?
#
loop_
_entity_poly.entity_id
_entity_poly.type
_entity_poly.pdbx_seq_one_letter_code
_entity_poly.pdbx_strand_id
1 'polypeptide(L)'
;MKCFQTRRRQPGRSALSVIFWWVVVSNFTLLLLKLFYRIRLIGKEHIPETGPAIFIANHQSFLDPCIVGVLTMDRPFSSLARASLFRNPFFAWIIRQLGAVPINQGRGHAGALRTALGELDAGRTVLLYPEGSRTPDGRMHEFQRGALLLIKKAKAPIIPIALEGAHDVWPIGRSMPRPTGRLAVKAGEPIDPETLMREHGDAPMEFLRSGIDQMRAELRDELRQRSGGRYPRPDAADHDADQTRRAKSETDTEKSGK
;
A
#
# COMPACT_ATOMS: atom_id res chain seq x y z
N MET A 1 8.91 8.07 27.22
CA MET A 1 9.51 7.20 26.17
C MET A 1 8.97 5.78 26.37
N LYS A 2 8.01 5.34 25.53
CA LYS A 2 7.55 3.94 25.54
C LYS A 2 8.73 3.08 25.06
N CYS A 3 9.22 2.18 25.90
CA CYS A 3 10.32 1.28 25.59
C CYS A 3 10.01 0.51 24.31
N PHE A 4 10.95 0.49 23.36
CA PHE A 4 10.82 -0.15 22.05
C PHE A 4 10.52 -1.65 22.20
N GLN A 5 9.26 -2.06 22.16
CA GLN A 5 8.83 -3.45 22.28
C GLN A 5 8.90 -4.18 20.93
N THR A 6 10.08 -4.20 20.30
CA THR A 6 10.29 -4.74 18.95
C THR A 6 9.88 -6.20 18.79
N ARG A 7 10.04 -7.04 19.82
CA ARG A 7 9.63 -8.46 19.79
C ARG A 7 8.13 -8.65 19.63
N ARG A 8 7.31 -7.78 20.24
CA ARG A 8 5.85 -7.86 20.13
C ARG A 8 5.35 -7.32 18.78
N ARG A 9 6.10 -6.41 18.17
CA ARG A 9 5.74 -5.78 16.89
C ARG A 9 6.03 -6.67 15.69
N GLN A 10 7.09 -7.48 15.77
CA GLN A 10 7.38 -8.49 14.74
C GLN A 10 8.00 -9.74 15.36
N PRO A 11 7.19 -10.76 15.67
CA PRO A 11 7.67 -12.04 16.18
C PRO A 11 8.71 -12.69 15.23
N GLY A 12 9.72 -13.33 15.80
CA GLY A 12 10.71 -14.09 15.04
C GLY A 12 11.90 -13.29 14.47
N ARG A 13 11.94 -11.95 14.69
CA ARG A 13 13.12 -11.12 14.36
C ARG A 13 13.85 -10.64 15.61
N SER A 14 15.18 -10.51 15.49
CA SER A 14 15.96 -9.90 16.58
C SER A 14 15.67 -8.41 16.68
N ALA A 15 15.69 -7.87 17.92
CA ALA A 15 15.47 -6.44 18.15
C ALA A 15 16.46 -5.56 17.38
N LEU A 16 17.75 -5.95 17.33
CA LEU A 16 18.79 -5.21 16.60
C LEU A 16 18.51 -5.17 15.09
N SER A 17 18.09 -6.29 14.49
CA SER A 17 17.73 -6.32 13.08
C SER A 17 16.55 -5.41 12.78
N VAL A 18 15.50 -5.42 13.62
CA VAL A 18 14.34 -4.52 13.45
C VAL A 18 14.75 -3.06 13.61
N ILE A 19 15.55 -2.71 14.62
CA ILE A 19 16.03 -1.33 14.80
C ILE A 19 16.83 -0.88 13.59
N PHE A 20 17.78 -1.67 13.11
CA PHE A 20 18.62 -1.25 11.98
C PHE A 20 17.78 -1.11 10.70
N TRP A 21 17.09 -2.18 10.28
CA TRP A 21 16.42 -2.20 8.98
C TRP A 21 15.12 -1.39 8.94
N TRP A 22 14.37 -1.35 10.02
CA TRP A 22 13.06 -0.72 10.05
C TRP A 22 13.06 0.66 10.72
N VAL A 23 14.03 0.96 11.54
CA VAL A 23 14.14 2.30 12.13
C VAL A 23 15.20 3.11 11.40
N VAL A 24 16.45 2.63 11.35
CA VAL A 24 17.54 3.42 10.74
C VAL A 24 17.34 3.57 9.24
N VAL A 25 17.13 2.44 8.51
CA VAL A 25 16.95 2.47 7.05
C VAL A 25 15.67 3.20 6.67
N SER A 26 14.55 3.01 7.41
CA SER A 26 13.30 3.74 7.12
C SER A 26 13.42 5.25 7.38
N ASN A 27 14.12 5.68 8.45
CA ASN A 27 14.36 7.11 8.67
C ASN A 27 15.26 7.73 7.58
N PHE A 28 16.29 7.00 7.15
CA PHE A 28 17.12 7.44 6.02
C PHE A 28 16.30 7.54 4.73
N THR A 29 15.47 6.52 4.44
CA THR A 29 14.56 6.54 3.29
C THR A 29 13.57 7.71 3.40
N LEU A 30 13.00 7.95 4.57
CA LEU A 30 12.11 9.09 4.79
C LEU A 30 12.82 10.42 4.52
N LEU A 31 14.06 10.57 4.96
CA LEU A 31 14.87 11.77 4.69
C LEU A 31 15.01 11.99 3.18
N LEU A 32 15.37 10.95 2.41
CA LEU A 32 15.48 11.02 0.96
C LEU A 32 14.13 11.35 0.30
N LEU A 33 13.05 10.68 0.72
CA LEU A 33 11.72 10.92 0.17
C LEU A 33 11.20 12.34 0.51
N LYS A 34 11.54 12.88 1.67
CA LYS A 34 11.24 14.28 2.02
C LYS A 34 12.05 15.27 1.18
N LEU A 35 13.34 15.01 1.00
CA LEU A 35 14.25 15.89 0.26
C LEU A 35 13.87 15.97 -1.23
N PHE A 36 13.69 14.82 -1.88
CA PHE A 36 13.45 14.76 -3.33
C PHE A 36 11.98 14.89 -3.71
N TYR A 37 11.06 14.35 -2.90
CA TYR A 37 9.63 14.21 -3.28
C TYR A 37 8.68 14.87 -2.28
N ARG A 38 9.19 15.50 -1.21
CA ARG A 38 8.38 16.15 -0.17
C ARG A 38 7.21 15.27 0.29
N ILE A 39 7.50 14.00 0.56
CA ILE A 39 6.50 12.99 0.91
C ILE A 39 5.62 13.42 2.09
N ARG A 40 4.33 13.12 1.99
CA ARG A 40 3.33 13.29 3.05
C ARG A 40 2.92 11.94 3.60
N LEU A 41 2.85 11.85 4.92
CA LEU A 41 2.42 10.67 5.66
C LEU A 41 1.19 11.04 6.46
N ILE A 42 0.07 10.33 6.27
CA ILE A 42 -1.24 10.62 6.86
C ILE A 42 -1.81 9.33 7.44
N GLY A 43 -2.52 9.41 8.59
CA GLY A 43 -3.19 8.26 9.19
C GLY A 43 -2.25 7.27 9.88
N LYS A 44 -1.07 7.71 10.34
CA LYS A 44 -0.13 6.84 11.07
C LYS A 44 -0.75 6.24 12.34
N GLU A 45 -1.65 6.96 12.96
CA GLU A 45 -2.43 6.56 14.13
C GLU A 45 -3.31 5.33 13.90
N HIS A 46 -3.67 5.05 12.65
CA HIS A 46 -4.47 3.88 12.26
C HIS A 46 -3.63 2.58 12.15
N ILE A 47 -2.31 2.70 12.21
CA ILE A 47 -1.43 1.53 12.15
C ILE A 47 -1.40 0.83 13.52
N PRO A 48 -1.87 -0.44 13.64
CA PRO A 48 -1.90 -1.14 14.91
C PRO A 48 -0.49 -1.38 15.44
N GLU A 49 -0.27 -1.12 16.73
CA GLU A 49 1.05 -1.27 17.35
C GLU A 49 1.52 -2.73 17.44
N THR A 50 0.60 -3.67 17.60
CA THR A 50 0.90 -5.09 17.82
C THR A 50 -0.14 -6.00 17.14
N GLY A 51 0.14 -7.29 17.08
CA GLY A 51 -0.75 -8.30 16.50
C GLY A 51 -0.67 -8.39 14.98
N PRO A 52 -1.31 -9.38 14.36
CA PRO A 52 -1.37 -9.49 12.91
C PRO A 52 -2.23 -8.37 12.32
N ALA A 53 -1.90 -7.94 11.11
CA ALA A 53 -2.72 -7.00 10.33
C ALA A 53 -2.50 -7.22 8.84
N ILE A 54 -3.47 -6.86 8.03
CA ILE A 54 -3.38 -6.89 6.56
C ILE A 54 -3.36 -5.46 6.07
N PHE A 55 -2.22 -4.99 5.55
CA PHE A 55 -2.13 -3.74 4.82
C PHE A 55 -2.55 -3.99 3.38
N ILE A 56 -3.60 -3.33 2.93
CA ILE A 56 -4.08 -3.41 1.54
C ILE A 56 -3.82 -2.07 0.88
N ALA A 57 -2.96 -2.07 -0.15
CA ALA A 57 -2.53 -0.85 -0.84
C ALA A 57 -2.69 -0.96 -2.35
N ASN A 58 -2.92 0.16 -3.04
CA ASN A 58 -2.77 0.25 -4.48
C ASN A 58 -1.30 0.14 -4.88
N HIS A 59 -1.01 -0.27 -6.12
CA HIS A 59 0.35 -0.56 -6.56
C HIS A 59 0.77 0.28 -7.76
N GLN A 60 1.53 1.34 -7.52
CA GLN A 60 1.95 2.32 -8.53
C GLN A 60 3.41 2.14 -8.98
N SER A 61 4.30 1.70 -8.09
CA SER A 61 5.73 1.85 -8.31
C SER A 61 6.57 0.79 -7.57
N PHE A 62 7.83 0.68 -7.92
CA PHE A 62 8.83 -0.01 -7.10
C PHE A 62 9.08 0.68 -5.75
N LEU A 63 8.74 1.98 -5.64
CA LEU A 63 8.86 2.73 -4.39
C LEU A 63 7.78 2.38 -3.35
N ASP A 64 6.68 1.76 -3.74
CA ASP A 64 5.53 1.57 -2.87
C ASP A 64 5.86 0.85 -1.54
N PRO A 65 6.64 -0.26 -1.52
CA PRO A 65 7.01 -0.88 -0.27
C PRO A 65 7.86 0.04 0.63
N CYS A 66 8.70 0.88 0.04
CA CYS A 66 9.49 1.87 0.77
C CYS A 66 8.60 2.98 1.34
N ILE A 67 7.61 3.44 0.57
CA ILE A 67 6.65 4.46 0.98
C ILE A 67 5.79 3.94 2.14
N VAL A 68 5.27 2.72 2.04
CA VAL A 68 4.55 2.07 3.16
C VAL A 68 5.49 1.87 4.35
N GLY A 69 6.73 1.44 4.12
CA GLY A 69 7.74 1.26 5.17
C GLY A 69 8.02 2.54 5.97
N VAL A 70 8.07 3.72 5.32
CA VAL A 70 8.24 4.98 6.04
C VAL A 70 6.97 5.47 6.72
N LEU A 71 5.78 5.07 6.28
CA LEU A 71 4.53 5.33 6.99
C LEU A 71 4.48 4.51 8.28
N THR A 72 4.84 3.24 8.21
CA THR A 72 4.73 2.29 9.33
C THR A 72 5.96 2.30 10.25
N MET A 73 7.10 2.82 9.80
CA MET A 73 8.41 2.98 10.47
C MET A 73 8.81 1.85 11.42
N ASP A 74 8.25 1.83 12.62
CA ASP A 74 8.55 0.89 13.70
C ASP A 74 7.62 -0.35 13.69
N ARG A 75 6.73 -0.45 12.68
CA ARG A 75 5.82 -1.58 12.47
C ARG A 75 6.21 -2.34 11.20
N PRO A 76 7.14 -3.30 11.31
CA PRO A 76 7.55 -4.12 10.17
C PRO A 76 6.39 -4.92 9.58
N PHE A 77 6.47 -5.17 8.28
CA PHE A 77 5.52 -6.03 7.57
C PHE A 77 6.26 -7.01 6.64
N SER A 78 5.57 -8.07 6.26
CA SER A 78 6.01 -9.00 5.23
C SER A 78 5.33 -8.64 3.91
N SER A 79 6.12 -8.39 2.85
CA SER A 79 5.61 -8.08 1.51
C SER A 79 5.81 -9.27 0.58
N LEU A 80 4.74 -9.72 -0.09
CA LEU A 80 4.83 -10.81 -1.05
C LEU A 80 5.49 -10.31 -2.35
N ALA A 81 6.65 -10.86 -2.69
CA ALA A 81 7.43 -10.41 -3.83
C ALA A 81 7.71 -11.54 -4.83
N ARG A 82 7.75 -11.21 -6.13
CA ARG A 82 8.03 -12.19 -7.19
C ARG A 82 9.39 -12.85 -6.97
N ALA A 83 9.48 -14.17 -7.14
CA ALA A 83 10.71 -14.93 -7.00
C ALA A 83 11.86 -14.42 -7.89
N SER A 84 11.53 -13.81 -9.04
CA SER A 84 12.54 -13.21 -9.93
C SER A 84 13.36 -12.08 -9.28
N LEU A 85 12.81 -11.37 -8.29
CA LEU A 85 13.54 -10.32 -7.56
C LEU A 85 14.65 -10.89 -6.66
N PHE A 86 14.60 -12.19 -6.37
CA PHE A 86 15.58 -12.88 -5.53
C PHE A 86 16.70 -13.56 -6.31
N ARG A 87 16.79 -13.33 -7.64
CA ARG A 87 17.87 -13.92 -8.47
C ARG A 87 19.24 -13.34 -8.16
N ASN A 88 19.32 -12.02 -7.90
CA ASN A 88 20.58 -11.41 -7.44
C ASN A 88 20.71 -11.65 -5.92
N PRO A 89 21.77 -12.33 -5.44
CA PRO A 89 21.88 -12.71 -4.03
C PRO A 89 22.02 -11.50 -3.09
N PHE A 90 22.74 -10.45 -3.50
CA PHE A 90 22.89 -9.24 -2.70
C PHE A 90 21.58 -8.48 -2.57
N PHE A 91 20.87 -8.28 -3.68
CA PHE A 91 19.55 -7.64 -3.67
C PHE A 91 18.53 -8.48 -2.89
N ALA A 92 18.53 -9.80 -3.07
CA ALA A 92 17.70 -10.73 -2.32
C ALA A 92 17.92 -10.63 -0.81
N TRP A 93 19.18 -10.48 -0.38
CA TRP A 93 19.52 -10.32 1.03
C TRP A 93 18.91 -9.02 1.57
N ILE A 94 19.07 -7.87 0.88
CA ILE A 94 18.49 -6.58 1.29
C ILE A 94 16.96 -6.67 1.42
N ILE A 95 16.28 -7.13 0.38
CA ILE A 95 14.81 -7.14 0.38
C ILE A 95 14.23 -8.12 1.42
N ARG A 96 14.92 -9.23 1.71
CA ARG A 96 14.53 -10.12 2.83
C ARG A 96 14.65 -9.43 4.18
N GLN A 97 15.66 -8.60 4.39
CA GLN A 97 15.78 -7.82 5.63
C GLN A 97 14.62 -6.82 5.76
N LEU A 98 14.15 -6.29 4.64
CA LEU A 98 12.99 -5.41 4.54
C LEU A 98 11.64 -6.16 4.51
N GLY A 99 11.64 -7.47 4.79
CA GLY A 99 10.41 -8.25 4.92
C GLY A 99 9.86 -8.81 3.61
N ALA A 100 10.60 -8.77 2.50
CA ALA A 100 10.15 -9.39 1.27
C ALA A 100 10.18 -10.93 1.38
N VAL A 101 9.05 -11.56 1.08
CA VAL A 101 8.88 -13.02 1.08
C VAL A 101 8.67 -13.48 -0.36
N PRO A 102 9.52 -14.39 -0.89
CA PRO A 102 9.40 -14.82 -2.27
C PRO A 102 8.15 -15.66 -2.49
N ILE A 103 7.41 -15.36 -3.56
CA ILE A 103 6.31 -16.19 -4.05
C ILE A 103 6.63 -16.71 -5.45
N ASN A 104 6.41 -18.01 -5.64
CA ASN A 104 6.52 -18.66 -6.95
C ASN A 104 5.21 -18.52 -7.70
N GLN A 105 5.19 -17.72 -8.75
CA GLN A 105 4.01 -17.56 -9.62
C GLN A 105 3.61 -18.85 -10.32
N GLY A 106 4.53 -19.81 -10.53
CA GLY A 106 4.27 -21.12 -11.13
C GLY A 106 3.48 -22.09 -10.24
N ARG A 107 3.37 -21.85 -8.93
CA ARG A 107 2.53 -22.65 -8.00
C ARG A 107 1.14 -22.02 -7.77
N GLY A 108 0.76 -21.04 -8.59
CA GLY A 108 -0.54 -20.38 -8.53
C GLY A 108 -0.77 -19.51 -7.29
N HIS A 109 -1.96 -18.94 -7.21
CA HIS A 109 -2.38 -18.05 -6.11
C HIS A 109 -2.40 -18.76 -4.73
N ALA A 110 -2.52 -20.08 -4.69
CA ALA A 110 -2.55 -20.88 -3.47
C ALA A 110 -1.25 -20.84 -2.67
N GLY A 111 -0.09 -20.75 -3.34
CA GLY A 111 1.21 -20.65 -2.68
C GLY A 111 1.38 -19.30 -1.97
N ALA A 112 1.01 -18.21 -2.63
CA ALA A 112 1.03 -16.87 -2.06
C ALA A 112 0.07 -16.74 -0.87
N LEU A 113 -1.14 -17.28 -1.00
CA LEU A 113 -2.14 -17.30 0.07
C LEU A 113 -1.62 -18.03 1.31
N ARG A 114 -1.05 -19.23 1.14
CA ARG A 114 -0.50 -20.02 2.24
C ARG A 114 0.64 -19.28 2.94
N THR A 115 1.52 -18.64 2.19
CA THR A 115 2.61 -17.84 2.73
C THR A 115 2.09 -16.66 3.55
N ALA A 116 1.12 -15.91 3.02
CA ALA A 116 0.51 -14.78 3.71
C ALA A 116 -0.18 -15.21 5.01
N LEU A 117 -0.95 -16.30 4.97
CA LEU A 117 -1.59 -16.86 6.17
C LEU A 117 -0.55 -17.26 7.23
N GLY A 118 0.52 -17.95 6.85
CA GLY A 118 1.60 -18.31 7.78
C GLY A 118 2.29 -17.10 8.41
N GLU A 119 2.42 -15.97 7.69
CA GLU A 119 2.91 -14.73 8.26
C GLU A 119 1.93 -14.15 9.30
N LEU A 120 0.64 -14.14 8.99
CA LEU A 120 -0.40 -13.65 9.91
C LEU A 120 -0.57 -14.54 11.14
N ASP A 121 -0.54 -15.87 10.97
CA ASP A 121 -0.60 -16.84 12.07
C ASP A 121 0.60 -16.70 13.02
N ALA A 122 1.75 -16.29 12.49
CA ALA A 122 2.94 -15.95 13.28
C ALA A 122 2.84 -14.55 13.95
N GLY A 123 1.69 -13.89 13.90
CA GLY A 123 1.46 -12.58 14.51
C GLY A 123 2.11 -11.41 13.74
N ARG A 124 2.52 -11.63 12.48
CA ARG A 124 3.16 -10.60 11.66
C ARG A 124 2.14 -9.87 10.78
N THR A 125 2.50 -8.68 10.34
CA THR A 125 1.71 -7.90 9.39
C THR A 125 2.08 -8.28 7.96
N VAL A 126 1.10 -8.35 7.06
CA VAL A 126 1.30 -8.62 5.63
C VAL A 126 0.89 -7.40 4.82
N LEU A 127 1.77 -6.94 3.93
CA LEU A 127 1.46 -5.95 2.89
C LEU A 127 1.05 -6.68 1.61
N LEU A 128 -0.15 -6.36 1.15
CA LEU A 128 -0.76 -6.92 -0.05
C LEU A 128 -1.09 -5.81 -1.05
N TYR A 129 -0.72 -6.04 -2.30
CA TYR A 129 -1.18 -5.28 -3.45
C TYR A 129 -2.18 -6.13 -4.23
N PRO A 130 -3.49 -5.96 -4.00
CA PRO A 130 -4.50 -6.89 -4.53
C PRO A 130 -4.67 -6.79 -6.05
N GLU A 131 -4.18 -5.76 -6.69
CA GLU A 131 -4.08 -5.63 -8.14
C GLU A 131 -3.16 -6.69 -8.77
N GLY A 132 -2.22 -7.26 -8.00
CA GLY A 132 -1.30 -8.32 -8.46
C GLY A 132 -0.14 -7.84 -9.34
N SER A 133 -0.20 -6.63 -9.85
CA SER A 133 0.88 -5.96 -10.60
C SER A 133 0.81 -4.46 -10.39
N ARG A 134 1.91 -3.76 -10.68
CA ARG A 134 1.90 -2.30 -10.71
C ARG A 134 1.03 -1.79 -11.86
N THR A 135 0.35 -0.68 -11.63
CA THR A 135 -0.43 -0.02 -12.66
C THR A 135 0.45 0.45 -13.84
N PRO A 136 0.05 0.19 -15.09
CA PRO A 136 0.75 0.71 -16.25
C PRO A 136 0.43 2.16 -16.56
N ASP A 137 -0.73 2.66 -16.12
CA ASP A 137 -1.34 3.92 -16.56
C ASP A 137 -1.73 4.89 -15.42
N GLY A 138 -1.41 4.55 -14.17
CA GLY A 138 -1.73 5.36 -12.98
C GLY A 138 -3.09 5.08 -12.36
N ARG A 139 -3.97 4.37 -13.05
CA ARG A 139 -5.30 3.99 -12.54
C ARG A 139 -5.18 2.88 -11.51
N MET A 140 -6.19 2.75 -10.68
CA MET A 140 -6.35 1.61 -9.80
C MET A 140 -7.13 0.51 -10.52
N HIS A 141 -6.53 -0.69 -10.60
CA HIS A 141 -7.11 -1.84 -11.30
C HIS A 141 -7.95 -2.71 -10.36
N GLU A 142 -8.67 -3.67 -10.96
CA GLU A 142 -9.48 -4.61 -10.21
C GLU A 142 -8.65 -5.48 -9.26
N PHE A 143 -9.25 -5.81 -8.12
CA PHE A 143 -8.62 -6.63 -7.11
C PHE A 143 -8.75 -8.13 -7.43
N GLN A 144 -7.65 -8.84 -7.31
CA GLN A 144 -7.59 -10.29 -7.55
C GLN A 144 -8.38 -11.07 -6.49
N ARG A 145 -9.09 -12.10 -6.90
CA ARG A 145 -9.88 -12.99 -6.01
C ARG A 145 -9.08 -13.59 -4.84
N GLY A 146 -7.77 -13.76 -5.02
CA GLY A 146 -6.88 -14.26 -3.96
C GLY A 146 -6.84 -13.40 -2.71
N ALA A 147 -7.00 -12.09 -2.84
CA ALA A 147 -7.05 -11.15 -1.72
C ALA A 147 -8.29 -11.40 -0.84
N LEU A 148 -9.45 -11.63 -1.45
CA LEU A 148 -10.67 -11.97 -0.71
C LEU A 148 -10.53 -13.26 0.12
N LEU A 149 -9.87 -14.27 -0.45
CA LEU A 149 -9.62 -15.53 0.26
C LEU A 149 -8.69 -15.33 1.47
N LEU A 150 -7.69 -14.46 1.35
CA LEU A 150 -6.82 -14.10 2.46
C LEU A 150 -7.63 -13.42 3.57
N ILE A 151 -8.41 -12.40 3.24
CA ILE A 151 -9.23 -11.64 4.19
C ILE A 151 -10.19 -12.57 4.95
N LYS A 152 -10.91 -13.44 4.23
CA LYS A 152 -11.86 -14.39 4.84
C LYS A 152 -11.20 -15.38 5.81
N LYS A 153 -9.95 -15.77 5.56
CA LYS A 153 -9.26 -16.79 6.38
C LYS A 153 -8.44 -16.22 7.52
N ALA A 154 -7.92 -15.00 7.36
CA ALA A 154 -6.88 -14.47 8.23
C ALA A 154 -7.41 -13.90 9.56
N LYS A 155 -8.67 -13.51 9.66
CA LYS A 155 -9.30 -12.89 10.87
C LYS A 155 -8.46 -11.74 11.46
N ALA A 156 -7.68 -11.06 10.64
CA ALA A 156 -6.81 -9.95 11.04
C ALA A 156 -7.37 -8.63 10.52
N PRO A 157 -7.26 -7.51 11.28
CA PRO A 157 -7.76 -6.22 10.84
C PRO A 157 -7.11 -5.78 9.53
N ILE A 158 -7.91 -5.18 8.67
CA ILE A 158 -7.51 -4.65 7.38
C ILE A 158 -7.23 -3.16 7.53
N ILE A 159 -6.05 -2.73 7.10
CA ILE A 159 -5.69 -1.32 7.03
C ILE A 159 -5.61 -0.93 5.55
N PRO A 160 -6.60 -0.19 5.03
CA PRO A 160 -6.55 0.31 3.67
C PRO A 160 -5.48 1.41 3.56
N ILE A 161 -4.64 1.36 2.55
CA ILE A 161 -3.54 2.31 2.33
C ILE A 161 -3.62 2.84 0.91
N ALA A 162 -3.72 4.16 0.76
CA ALA A 162 -3.64 4.83 -0.52
C ALA A 162 -2.26 5.45 -0.73
N LEU A 163 -1.69 5.20 -1.90
CA LEU A 163 -0.43 5.76 -2.39
C LEU A 163 -0.72 6.66 -3.58
N GLU A 164 -0.13 7.85 -3.62
CA GLU A 164 -0.27 8.74 -4.79
C GLU A 164 1.05 9.44 -5.14
N GLY A 165 1.24 9.64 -6.46
CA GLY A 165 2.42 10.25 -7.07
C GLY A 165 3.57 9.29 -7.36
N ALA A 166 3.51 8.04 -6.87
CA ALA A 166 4.58 7.06 -7.09
C ALA A 166 4.66 6.60 -8.55
N HIS A 167 3.51 6.52 -9.25
CA HIS A 167 3.48 6.28 -10.70
C HIS A 167 4.16 7.41 -11.47
N ASP A 168 3.90 8.67 -11.12
CA ASP A 168 4.57 9.81 -11.76
C ASP A 168 6.09 9.77 -11.53
N VAL A 169 6.55 9.38 -10.33
CA VAL A 169 7.97 9.35 -10.00
C VAL A 169 8.70 8.18 -10.65
N TRP A 170 8.14 6.97 -10.56
CA TRP A 170 8.81 5.78 -11.09
C TRP A 170 7.82 4.77 -11.69
N PRO A 171 7.27 5.06 -12.90
CA PRO A 171 6.35 4.16 -13.59
C PRO A 171 7.02 2.86 -14.05
N ILE A 172 6.19 1.87 -14.42
CA ILE A 172 6.67 0.66 -15.10
C ILE A 172 7.47 1.03 -16.36
N GLY A 173 8.54 0.26 -16.60
CA GLY A 173 9.38 0.43 -17.80
C GLY A 173 10.47 1.49 -17.66
N ARG A 174 10.44 2.31 -16.62
CA ARG A 174 11.51 3.26 -16.36
C ARG A 174 12.60 2.61 -15.48
N SER A 175 13.86 2.72 -15.86
CA SER A 175 15.00 2.13 -15.14
C SER A 175 15.33 2.87 -13.83
N MET A 176 15.13 4.19 -13.79
CA MET A 176 15.46 5.05 -12.63
C MET A 176 14.29 5.97 -12.29
N PRO A 177 14.09 6.33 -11.01
CA PRO A 177 13.09 7.31 -10.63
C PRO A 177 13.41 8.70 -11.20
N ARG A 178 12.38 9.50 -11.42
CA ARG A 178 12.57 10.92 -11.75
C ARG A 178 13.14 11.66 -10.56
N PRO A 179 14.02 12.65 -10.76
CA PRO A 179 14.64 13.38 -9.65
C PRO A 179 13.66 14.32 -8.92
N THR A 180 12.50 14.58 -9.52
CA THR A 180 11.47 15.47 -8.98
C THR A 180 10.10 14.83 -9.06
N GLY A 181 9.25 15.17 -8.12
CA GLY A 181 7.87 14.69 -7.99
C GLY A 181 7.27 15.10 -6.66
N ARG A 182 6.11 14.55 -6.35
CA ARG A 182 5.46 14.65 -5.04
C ARG A 182 4.89 13.30 -4.71
N LEU A 183 5.00 12.91 -3.45
CA LEU A 183 4.49 11.64 -2.95
C LEU A 183 3.57 11.87 -1.76
N ALA A 184 2.53 11.09 -1.66
CA ALA A 184 1.69 11.01 -0.49
C ALA A 184 1.27 9.57 -0.22
N VAL A 185 1.07 9.26 1.06
CA VAL A 185 0.52 7.98 1.52
C VAL A 185 -0.42 8.24 2.70
N LYS A 186 -1.58 7.58 2.67
CA LYS A 186 -2.61 7.69 3.70
C LYS A 186 -3.03 6.28 4.13
N ALA A 187 -2.97 6.00 5.44
CA ALA A 187 -3.66 4.86 6.02
C ALA A 187 -5.07 5.29 6.42
N GLY A 188 -6.05 4.52 6.02
CA GLY A 188 -7.44 4.67 6.46
C GLY A 188 -7.69 3.95 7.77
N GLU A 189 -8.92 4.11 8.31
CA GLU A 189 -9.38 3.43 9.50
C GLU A 189 -9.26 1.90 9.38
N PRO A 190 -8.92 1.20 10.47
CA PRO A 190 -8.92 -0.26 10.49
C PRO A 190 -10.33 -0.81 10.24
N ILE A 191 -10.43 -1.79 9.34
CA ILE A 191 -11.67 -2.45 8.99
C ILE A 191 -11.63 -3.88 9.54
N ASP A 192 -12.65 -4.25 10.31
CA ASP A 192 -12.82 -5.62 10.77
C ASP A 192 -13.31 -6.52 9.62
N PRO A 193 -12.64 -7.68 9.36
CA PRO A 193 -13.04 -8.56 8.27
C PRO A 193 -14.47 -9.11 8.37
N GLU A 194 -14.94 -9.40 9.58
CA GLU A 194 -16.29 -9.93 9.77
C GLU A 194 -17.34 -8.85 9.48
N THR A 195 -17.10 -7.63 9.92
CA THR A 195 -17.93 -6.46 9.59
C THR A 195 -17.94 -6.19 8.10
N LEU A 196 -16.76 -6.21 7.43
CA LEU A 196 -16.66 -6.05 5.99
C LEU A 196 -17.50 -7.08 5.24
N MET A 197 -17.41 -8.37 5.64
CA MET A 197 -18.18 -9.43 5.00
C MET A 197 -19.68 -9.32 5.27
N ARG A 198 -20.07 -8.90 6.46
CA ARG A 198 -21.48 -8.75 6.85
C ARG A 198 -22.15 -7.59 6.10
N GLU A 199 -21.47 -6.45 5.99
CA GLU A 199 -22.04 -5.23 5.42
C GLU A 199 -21.90 -5.14 3.89
N HIS A 200 -20.85 -5.75 3.33
CA HIS A 200 -20.54 -5.68 1.90
C HIS A 200 -20.36 -7.08 1.27
N GLY A 201 -21.10 -8.09 1.76
CA GLY A 201 -20.94 -9.50 1.41
C GLY A 201 -20.94 -9.80 -0.08
N ASP A 202 -21.70 -9.04 -0.87
CA ASP A 202 -21.80 -9.23 -2.33
C ASP A 202 -20.56 -8.68 -3.06
N ALA A 203 -19.96 -7.58 -2.58
CA ALA A 203 -18.85 -6.90 -3.24
C ALA A 203 -17.79 -6.31 -2.27
N PRO A 204 -17.25 -7.08 -1.29
CA PRO A 204 -16.34 -6.53 -0.28
C PRO A 204 -15.03 -6.02 -0.87
N MET A 205 -14.55 -6.62 -1.96
CA MET A 205 -13.32 -6.19 -2.63
C MET A 205 -13.53 -4.89 -3.41
N GLU A 206 -14.71 -4.69 -3.98
CA GLU A 206 -15.05 -3.44 -4.65
C GLU A 206 -15.22 -2.30 -3.64
N PHE A 207 -15.82 -2.55 -2.49
CA PHE A 207 -15.87 -1.57 -1.40
C PHE A 207 -14.47 -1.12 -0.98
N LEU A 208 -13.55 -2.07 -0.73
CA LEU A 208 -12.16 -1.76 -0.39
C LEU A 208 -11.45 -1.02 -1.51
N ARG A 209 -11.62 -1.45 -2.76
CA ARG A 209 -11.03 -0.81 -3.93
C ARG A 209 -11.49 0.64 -4.06
N SER A 210 -12.80 0.85 -4.04
CA SER A 210 -13.40 2.19 -4.15
C SER A 210 -12.97 3.12 -3.02
N GLY A 211 -12.91 2.61 -1.78
CA GLY A 211 -12.44 3.39 -0.63
C GLY A 211 -10.98 3.80 -0.75
N ILE A 212 -10.09 2.89 -1.20
CA ILE A 212 -8.68 3.21 -1.42
C ILE A 212 -8.53 4.17 -2.61
N ASP A 213 -9.30 3.99 -3.68
CA ASP A 213 -9.24 4.88 -4.85
C ASP A 213 -9.75 6.29 -4.53
N GLN A 214 -10.78 6.39 -3.70
CA GLN A 214 -11.23 7.69 -3.18
C GLN A 214 -10.13 8.38 -2.37
N MET A 215 -9.49 7.69 -1.43
CA MET A 215 -8.37 8.26 -0.68
C MET A 215 -7.22 8.67 -1.60
N ARG A 216 -6.93 7.88 -2.64
CA ARG A 216 -5.91 8.19 -3.65
C ARG A 216 -6.24 9.46 -4.41
N ALA A 217 -7.50 9.63 -4.83
CA ALA A 217 -7.97 10.82 -5.53
C ALA A 217 -7.86 12.08 -4.64
N GLU A 218 -8.25 11.99 -3.36
CA GLU A 218 -8.06 13.06 -2.39
C GLU A 218 -6.58 13.48 -2.26
N LEU A 219 -5.68 12.49 -2.17
CA LEU A 219 -4.23 12.74 -2.12
C LEU A 219 -3.72 13.41 -3.40
N ARG A 220 -4.23 13.01 -4.57
CA ARG A 220 -3.88 13.60 -5.86
C ARG A 220 -4.26 15.07 -5.94
N ASP A 221 -5.49 15.39 -5.55
CA ASP A 221 -5.96 16.78 -5.50
C ASP A 221 -5.12 17.62 -4.54
N GLU A 222 -4.81 17.10 -3.34
CA GLU A 222 -3.94 17.78 -2.38
C GLU A 222 -2.52 18.01 -2.91
N LEU A 223 -1.91 17.01 -3.51
CA LEU A 223 -0.56 17.13 -4.09
C LEU A 223 -0.53 18.16 -5.23
N ARG A 224 -1.55 18.22 -6.07
CA ARG A 224 -1.69 19.22 -7.12
C ARG A 224 -1.85 20.62 -6.56
N GLN A 225 -2.75 20.80 -5.63
CA GLN A 225 -2.95 22.08 -4.97
C GLN A 225 -1.64 22.62 -4.39
N ARG A 226 -0.90 21.79 -3.65
CA ARG A 226 0.39 22.14 -3.02
C ARG A 226 1.54 22.35 -4.01
N SER A 227 1.42 21.83 -5.20
CA SER A 227 2.46 21.98 -6.24
C SER A 227 2.13 23.04 -7.30
N GLY A 228 0.99 23.74 -7.18
CA GLY A 228 0.48 24.63 -8.21
C GLY A 228 0.15 23.89 -9.51
N GLY A 229 -0.46 22.72 -9.41
CA GLY A 229 -0.86 21.89 -10.54
C GLY A 229 0.27 21.06 -11.19
N ARG A 230 1.51 21.17 -10.70
CA ARG A 230 2.67 20.54 -11.37
C ARG A 230 2.80 19.03 -11.10
N TYR A 231 2.32 18.54 -9.95
CA TYR A 231 2.53 17.15 -9.52
C TYR A 231 1.29 16.61 -8.78
N PRO A 232 0.95 15.34 -8.99
CA PRO A 232 1.44 14.44 -10.05
C PRO A 232 1.14 14.99 -11.44
N ARG A 233 1.99 14.64 -12.43
CA ARG A 233 1.73 14.98 -13.83
C ARG A 233 0.45 14.29 -14.30
N PRO A 234 -0.25 14.86 -15.30
CA PRO A 234 -1.44 14.22 -15.87
C PRO A 234 -1.13 12.79 -16.36
N ASP A 235 -2.04 11.88 -16.04
CA ASP A 235 -2.04 10.49 -16.48
C ASP A 235 -3.47 9.99 -16.69
N ALA A 236 -3.65 8.70 -17.01
CA ALA A 236 -4.97 8.16 -17.31
C ALA A 236 -5.95 8.21 -16.13
N ALA A 237 -5.47 8.25 -14.89
CA ALA A 237 -6.33 8.37 -13.71
C ALA A 237 -7.10 9.72 -13.64
N ASP A 238 -6.64 10.74 -14.33
CA ASP A 238 -7.34 12.04 -14.38
C ASP A 238 -8.62 11.98 -15.21
N HIS A 239 -8.62 11.19 -16.26
CA HIS A 239 -9.80 11.04 -17.13
C HIS A 239 -10.98 10.40 -16.39
N ASP A 240 -10.70 9.45 -15.49
CA ASP A 240 -11.73 8.78 -14.69
C ASP A 240 -12.32 9.74 -13.63
N ALA A 241 -11.46 10.54 -13.01
CA ALA A 241 -11.91 11.54 -12.04
C ALA A 241 -12.81 12.60 -12.68
N ASP A 242 -12.49 13.06 -13.89
CA ASP A 242 -13.31 14.01 -14.64
C ASP A 242 -14.65 13.40 -15.05
N GLN A 243 -14.68 12.15 -15.50
CA GLN A 243 -15.93 11.47 -15.86
C GLN A 243 -16.82 11.28 -14.63
N THR A 244 -16.26 10.89 -13.48
CA THR A 244 -17.00 10.71 -12.23
C THR A 244 -17.56 12.05 -11.71
N ARG A 245 -16.80 13.16 -11.84
CA ARG A 245 -17.27 14.50 -11.47
C ARG A 245 -18.41 14.98 -12.37
N ARG A 246 -18.33 14.75 -13.68
CA ARG A 246 -19.40 15.09 -14.65
C ARG A 246 -20.68 14.30 -14.36
N ALA A 247 -20.58 12.98 -14.15
CA ALA A 247 -21.72 12.14 -13.82
C ALA A 247 -22.40 12.55 -12.50
N LYS A 248 -21.63 12.96 -11.47
CA LYS A 248 -22.20 13.51 -10.23
C LYS A 248 -22.89 14.85 -10.44
N SER A 249 -22.30 15.76 -11.21
CA SER A 249 -22.92 17.06 -11.48
C SER A 249 -24.22 16.94 -12.27
N GLU A 250 -24.32 15.98 -13.18
CA GLU A 250 -25.55 15.70 -13.94
C GLU A 250 -26.66 15.14 -13.04
N THR A 251 -26.33 14.21 -12.15
CA THR A 251 -27.29 13.65 -11.18
C THR A 251 -27.78 14.66 -10.14
N ASP A 252 -26.92 15.59 -9.71
CA ASP A 252 -27.30 16.64 -8.76
C ASP A 252 -28.17 17.71 -9.43
N THR A 253 -27.96 18.00 -10.71
CA THR A 253 -28.79 18.93 -11.50
C THR A 253 -30.18 18.35 -11.77
N GLU A 254 -30.30 17.05 -12.04
CA GLU A 254 -31.58 16.37 -12.21
C GLU A 254 -32.41 16.31 -10.91
N LYS A 255 -31.77 16.21 -9.75
CA LYS A 255 -32.45 16.22 -8.44
C LYS A 255 -32.88 17.61 -7.98
N SER A 256 -32.23 18.68 -8.45
CA SER A 256 -32.54 20.06 -8.10
C SER A 256 -33.59 20.69 -9.02
N GLY A 257 -33.94 20.03 -10.12
CA GLY A 257 -34.91 20.52 -11.10
C GLY A 257 -36.32 19.90 -10.98
N LYS A 258 -36.57 19.11 -9.93
CA LYS A 258 -37.88 18.56 -9.54
C LYS A 258 -38.29 19.13 -8.19
#